data_f780a09ddb436217a819500bf045b8fe
#
_entry.id   f780a09ddb436217a819500bf045b8fe
#
_cell.length_a   1.000
_cell.length_b   1.000
_cell.length_c   1.000
_cell.angle_alpha   90.00
_cell.angle_beta   90.00
_cell.angle_gamma   90.00
#
_symmetry.space_group_name_H-M   'P 1'
#
loop_
_entity.id
_entity.type
_entity.pdbx_description
1 polymer ?
#
loop_
_entity_poly.entity_id
_entity_poly.type
_entity_poly.pdbx_seq_one_letter_code
_entity_poly.pdbx_strand_id
1 'polypeptide(L)'
;MSEQFPVAESEIKTEPALSNPLPNGKKSILRKISPLLWITVIIPTVCSTVYFGLFASDQFTSQSSFVVRSPKSQSSLNGLGAILQGSGFSRSQDDIYTVQEYMQSRSALEALSKKMPVRKFYETKGDIFSRFNGFGFQGEDEAFYQYYKDKVAIHFDSISGISNLNVTSFDAGESQKINNALLKQGEVLINQLNERARKDTIRYAEEVVASAEEQVKEASAELTKFRISNGIFDLKAQSDVQMNLVSKLQDELIVIQTQLDQVKAVTPENPQIPGLIAREKSL
;
A
#
# COMPACT_ATOMS: atom_id res chain seq x y z
N MET A 1 -73.90 7.26 59.78
CA MET A 1 -73.52 6.33 60.81
C MET A 1 -72.05 6.59 61.07
N SER A 2 -71.89 7.37 62.14
CA SER A 2 -70.68 8.00 62.66
C SER A 2 -69.93 6.99 63.51
N GLU A 3 -68.66 6.82 63.32
CA GLU A 3 -67.78 6.30 64.37
C GLU A 3 -66.51 7.11 64.44
N GLN A 4 -66.48 7.82 65.51
CA GLN A 4 -65.36 8.58 66.05
C GLN A 4 -64.34 7.64 66.65
N PHE A 5 -63.07 7.77 66.31
CA PHE A 5 -61.95 7.22 67.08
C PHE A 5 -61.21 8.34 67.84
N PRO A 6 -60.83 8.11 69.03
CA PRO A 6 -60.30 9.14 69.92
C PRO A 6 -58.83 9.47 69.69
N VAL A 7 -58.53 10.74 69.81
CA VAL A 7 -57.16 11.31 69.77
C VAL A 7 -56.47 10.90 71.06
N ALA A 8 -55.35 10.20 70.96
CA ALA A 8 -54.42 9.97 72.06
C ALA A 8 -53.39 11.09 72.04
N GLU A 9 -53.50 11.98 72.99
CA GLU A 9 -52.57 13.05 73.38
C GLU A 9 -51.32 12.41 74.02
N SER A 10 -50.20 12.26 73.24
CA SER A 10 -48.92 11.84 73.82
C SER A 10 -48.07 13.08 74.13
N GLU A 11 -47.83 13.25 75.37
CA GLU A 11 -46.93 14.26 75.95
C GLU A 11 -45.55 14.25 75.27
N ILE A 12 -45.19 15.37 74.67
CA ILE A 12 -43.85 15.65 74.19
C ILE A 12 -42.95 15.98 75.35
N LYS A 13 -42.19 15.03 75.84
CA LYS A 13 -41.06 15.22 76.73
C LYS A 13 -39.96 16.00 76.00
N THR A 14 -39.81 17.25 76.22
CA THR A 14 -38.69 18.10 75.86
C THR A 14 -37.41 17.62 76.56
N GLU A 15 -36.56 16.87 75.86
CA GLU A 15 -35.17 16.69 76.30
C GLU A 15 -34.36 17.99 76.05
N PRO A 16 -33.49 18.42 76.98
CA PRO A 16 -32.66 19.60 76.80
C PRO A 16 -31.62 19.37 75.71
N ALA A 17 -31.59 20.31 74.76
CA ALA A 17 -30.61 20.37 73.68
C ALA A 17 -29.17 20.31 74.25
N LEU A 18 -28.50 19.19 74.06
CA LEU A 18 -27.07 19.10 74.30
C LEU A 18 -26.37 19.90 73.20
N SER A 19 -26.01 21.12 73.53
CA SER A 19 -25.15 21.96 72.71
C SER A 19 -23.76 21.35 72.66
N ASN A 20 -23.52 20.46 71.60
CA ASN A 20 -22.16 20.10 71.26
C ASN A 20 -21.46 21.32 70.67
N PRO A 21 -20.41 21.85 71.27
CA PRO A 21 -19.62 22.91 70.68
C PRO A 21 -18.96 22.34 69.41
N LEU A 22 -19.23 22.93 68.26
CA LEU A 22 -18.53 22.74 67.05
C LEU A 22 -17.01 22.75 67.34
N PRO A 23 -16.22 21.77 66.86
CA PRO A 23 -14.77 21.80 67.03
C PRO A 23 -14.23 22.94 66.17
N ASN A 24 -14.02 24.09 66.82
CA ASN A 24 -13.23 25.19 66.29
C ASN A 24 -11.78 24.74 66.22
N GLY A 25 -11.46 24.03 65.16
CA GLY A 25 -10.13 23.48 64.94
C GLY A 25 -9.75 23.61 63.47
N LYS A 26 -9.55 24.82 62.95
CA LYS A 26 -8.56 25.03 61.89
C LYS A 26 -7.18 24.69 62.45
N LYS A 27 -7.00 23.44 62.94
CA LYS A 27 -5.68 22.90 63.25
C LYS A 27 -5.03 22.63 61.93
N SER A 28 -4.11 23.53 61.56
CA SER A 28 -3.15 23.43 60.49
C SER A 28 -2.84 21.97 60.19
N ILE A 29 -3.41 21.43 59.11
CA ILE A 29 -3.16 20.11 58.57
C ILE A 29 -1.65 19.95 58.25
N LEU A 30 -0.96 21.05 58.05
CA LEU A 30 0.49 21.18 57.84
C LEU A 30 1.36 20.71 59.02
N ARG A 31 0.83 20.60 60.27
CA ARG A 31 1.65 20.30 61.47
C ARG A 31 1.80 18.80 61.78
N LYS A 32 1.12 17.91 61.05
CA LYS A 32 1.23 16.46 61.19
C LYS A 32 1.82 15.74 60.00
N ILE A 33 2.41 16.45 59.04
CA ILE A 33 3.08 15.83 57.89
C ILE A 33 4.43 15.33 58.40
N SER A 34 4.67 14.00 58.30
CA SER A 34 5.94 13.40 58.72
C SER A 34 7.10 14.04 57.95
N PRO A 35 8.25 14.29 58.55
CA PRO A 35 9.41 14.86 57.88
C PRO A 35 9.84 14.04 56.65
N LEU A 36 9.54 12.75 56.64
CA LEU A 36 9.77 11.87 55.54
C LEU A 36 8.95 12.26 54.27
N LEU A 37 7.70 12.73 54.46
CA LEU A 37 6.82 13.16 53.38
C LEU A 37 7.30 14.49 52.74
N TRP A 38 7.90 15.39 53.56
CA TRP A 38 8.56 16.58 53.07
C TRP A 38 9.76 16.25 52.16
N ILE A 39 10.61 15.30 52.55
CA ILE A 39 11.78 14.92 51.81
C ILE A 39 11.38 14.19 50.50
N THR A 40 10.43 13.23 50.57
CA THR A 40 10.08 12.39 49.40
C THR A 40 9.13 13.03 48.40
N VAL A 41 8.28 13.96 48.80
CA VAL A 41 7.28 14.54 47.89
C VAL A 41 7.56 16.02 47.62
N ILE A 42 7.73 16.83 48.68
CA ILE A 42 7.79 18.30 48.53
C ILE A 42 9.12 18.71 47.88
N ILE A 43 10.24 18.16 48.29
CA ILE A 43 11.53 18.54 47.73
C ILE A 43 11.60 18.20 46.22
N PRO A 44 11.29 16.96 45.75
CA PRO A 44 11.27 16.66 44.34
C PRO A 44 10.27 17.50 43.53
N THR A 45 9.08 17.77 44.10
CA THR A 45 8.05 18.58 43.47
C THR A 45 8.52 20.05 43.30
N VAL A 46 9.10 20.65 44.33
CA VAL A 46 9.64 22.01 44.27
C VAL A 46 10.84 22.06 43.29
N CYS A 47 11.76 21.10 43.36
CA CYS A 47 12.87 21.04 42.43
C CYS A 47 12.38 20.93 40.96
N SER A 48 11.39 20.06 40.73
CA SER A 48 10.79 19.91 39.38
C SER A 48 10.12 21.21 38.91
N THR A 49 9.34 21.87 39.78
CA THR A 49 8.68 23.12 39.44
C THR A 49 9.69 24.24 39.11
N VAL A 50 10.73 24.37 39.93
CA VAL A 50 11.81 25.36 39.70
C VAL A 50 12.56 25.02 38.38
N TYR A 51 12.88 23.76 38.14
CA TYR A 51 13.55 23.34 36.92
C TYR A 51 12.69 23.68 35.69
N PHE A 52 11.45 23.21 35.62
CA PHE A 52 10.58 23.44 34.47
C PHE A 52 10.17 24.90 34.30
N GLY A 53 10.11 25.70 35.38
CA GLY A 53 9.72 27.10 35.32
C GLY A 53 10.86 28.09 34.99
N LEU A 54 12.13 27.72 35.27
CA LEU A 54 13.25 28.66 35.15
C LEU A 54 14.41 28.14 34.24
N PHE A 55 14.60 26.81 34.14
CA PHE A 55 15.77 26.23 33.48
C PHE A 55 15.44 25.46 32.22
N ALA A 56 14.26 24.86 32.11
CA ALA A 56 13.85 24.08 30.97
C ALA A 56 13.78 24.96 29.71
N SER A 57 14.44 24.51 28.66
CA SER A 57 14.45 25.21 27.37
C SER A 57 13.18 24.89 26.57
N ASP A 58 12.66 25.89 25.88
CA ASP A 58 11.54 25.72 24.95
C ASP A 58 11.90 24.78 23.82
N GLN A 59 10.96 23.93 23.42
CA GLN A 59 11.08 23.04 22.26
C GLN A 59 10.01 23.40 21.25
N PHE A 60 10.43 23.51 20.00
CA PHE A 60 9.59 23.86 18.86
C PHE A 60 9.44 22.65 17.95
N THR A 61 8.21 22.24 17.70
CA THR A 61 7.90 21.14 16.80
C THR A 61 7.37 21.69 15.48
N SER A 62 8.08 21.37 14.39
CA SER A 62 7.60 21.60 13.03
C SER A 62 6.87 20.37 12.56
N GLN A 63 5.61 20.51 12.16
CA GLN A 63 4.77 19.43 11.66
C GLN A 63 4.52 19.60 10.17
N SER A 64 4.62 18.50 9.43
CA SER A 64 4.25 18.41 8.01
C SER A 64 3.45 17.14 7.75
N SER A 65 2.45 17.25 6.89
CA SER A 65 1.64 16.12 6.47
C SER A 65 1.92 15.82 4.99
N PHE A 66 2.09 14.53 4.65
CA PHE A 66 2.32 14.11 3.29
C PHE A 66 1.60 12.79 2.98
N VAL A 67 1.35 12.56 1.69
CA VAL A 67 0.76 11.33 1.19
C VAL A 67 1.67 10.75 0.12
N VAL A 68 2.01 9.49 0.25
CA VAL A 68 2.75 8.75 -0.77
C VAL A 68 1.73 8.08 -1.70
N ARG A 69 1.80 8.41 -2.98
CA ARG A 69 0.97 7.78 -4.01
C ARG A 69 1.86 7.10 -5.03
N SER A 70 1.76 5.79 -5.12
CA SER A 70 2.36 5.04 -6.23
C SER A 70 1.51 5.23 -7.49
N PRO A 71 2.11 5.42 -8.67
CA PRO A 71 1.38 5.45 -9.92
C PRO A 71 0.58 4.16 -10.07
N LYS A 72 -0.73 4.26 -10.16
CA LYS A 72 -1.57 3.10 -10.51
C LYS A 72 -1.18 2.68 -11.92
N SER A 73 -0.59 1.51 -12.08
CA SER A 73 -0.51 0.87 -13.38
C SER A 73 -1.94 0.59 -13.84
N GLN A 74 -2.44 1.43 -14.71
CA GLN A 74 -3.73 1.23 -15.40
C GLN A 74 -3.52 0.09 -16.41
N SER A 75 -3.42 -1.14 -15.92
CA SER A 75 -3.43 -2.32 -16.78
C SER A 75 -4.87 -2.58 -17.23
N SER A 76 -5.26 -1.87 -18.29
CA SER A 76 -6.50 -2.13 -19.04
C SER A 76 -6.37 -3.35 -19.98
N LEU A 77 -5.68 -4.40 -19.54
CA LEU A 77 -5.59 -5.67 -20.27
C LEU A 77 -6.53 -6.67 -19.59
N ASN A 78 -7.71 -6.84 -20.20
CA ASN A 78 -8.70 -7.83 -19.85
C ASN A 78 -8.08 -9.22 -19.70
N GLY A 79 -8.16 -9.78 -18.50
CA GLY A 79 -7.87 -11.19 -18.20
C GLY A 79 -6.57 -11.46 -17.42
N LEU A 80 -5.42 -10.92 -17.80
CA LEU A 80 -4.15 -11.07 -17.07
C LEU A 80 -3.95 -10.02 -15.97
N GLY A 81 -4.62 -8.87 -16.08
CA GLY A 81 -4.55 -7.77 -15.10
C GLY A 81 -5.21 -8.10 -13.75
N ALA A 82 -6.15 -9.04 -13.72
CA ALA A 82 -6.83 -9.43 -12.48
C ALA A 82 -5.92 -10.20 -11.51
N ILE A 83 -4.94 -10.94 -12.02
CA ILE A 83 -3.98 -11.70 -11.20
C ILE A 83 -2.92 -10.75 -10.60
N LEU A 84 -2.57 -9.67 -11.32
CA LEU A 84 -1.64 -8.63 -10.86
C LEU A 84 -2.31 -7.58 -9.95
N GLN A 85 -3.63 -7.47 -9.97
CA GLN A 85 -4.39 -6.48 -9.20
C GLN A 85 -4.44 -6.82 -7.69
N GLY A 86 -4.24 -8.09 -7.31
CA GLY A 86 -4.16 -8.51 -5.91
C GLY A 86 -2.99 -7.92 -5.11
N SER A 87 -1.93 -7.44 -5.78
CA SER A 87 -0.72 -6.90 -5.12
C SER A 87 -0.64 -5.36 -5.09
N GLY A 88 -1.56 -4.65 -5.76
CA GLY A 88 -1.46 -3.19 -5.92
C GLY A 88 -1.78 -2.38 -4.65
N PHE A 89 -2.62 -2.88 -3.77
CA PHE A 89 -2.92 -2.22 -2.48
C PHE A 89 -1.79 -2.37 -1.47
N SER A 90 -1.10 -3.51 -1.47
CA SER A 90 0.06 -3.80 -0.64
C SER A 90 1.22 -2.85 -0.92
N ARG A 91 1.50 -2.58 -2.19
CA ARG A 91 2.67 -1.79 -2.62
C ARG A 91 2.63 -0.33 -2.16
N SER A 92 1.45 0.31 -2.14
CA SER A 92 1.35 1.70 -1.67
C SER A 92 1.61 1.84 -0.17
N GLN A 93 1.23 0.85 0.63
CA GLN A 93 1.54 0.83 2.07
C GLN A 93 3.02 0.54 2.30
N ASP A 94 3.62 -0.37 1.54
CA ASP A 94 5.04 -0.69 1.63
C ASP A 94 5.92 0.54 1.28
N ASP A 95 5.53 1.32 0.28
CA ASP A 95 6.22 2.56 -0.08
C ASP A 95 6.15 3.61 1.05
N ILE A 96 5.01 3.73 1.74
CA ILE A 96 4.86 4.63 2.89
C ILE A 96 5.80 4.23 4.03
N TYR A 97 5.81 2.95 4.41
CA TYR A 97 6.71 2.45 5.45
C TYR A 97 8.19 2.60 5.07
N THR A 98 8.52 2.38 3.80
CA THR A 98 9.89 2.58 3.30
C THR A 98 10.34 4.03 3.45
N VAL A 99 9.49 5.01 3.16
CA VAL A 99 9.82 6.44 3.35
C VAL A 99 9.96 6.80 4.81
N GLN A 100 9.08 6.29 5.67
CA GLN A 100 9.12 6.54 7.11
C GLN A 100 10.42 6.00 7.71
N GLU A 101 10.74 4.74 7.41
CA GLU A 101 11.97 4.11 7.89
C GLU A 101 13.21 4.83 7.37
N TYR A 102 13.19 5.25 6.11
CA TYR A 102 14.28 6.04 5.55
C TYR A 102 14.49 7.37 6.28
N MET A 103 13.42 8.14 6.55
CA MET A 103 13.53 9.44 7.22
C MET A 103 14.10 9.33 8.64
N GLN A 104 13.91 8.19 9.31
CA GLN A 104 14.49 7.89 10.62
C GLN A 104 15.84 7.16 10.52
N SER A 105 16.32 6.85 9.33
CA SER A 105 17.55 6.10 9.11
C SER A 105 18.82 6.93 9.30
N ARG A 106 19.95 6.24 9.49
CA ARG A 106 21.27 6.84 9.49
C ARG A 106 21.60 7.54 8.18
N SER A 107 21.15 6.98 7.06
CA SER A 107 21.38 7.53 5.73
C SER A 107 20.70 8.90 5.58
N ALA A 108 19.50 9.07 6.11
CA ALA A 108 18.81 10.36 6.12
C ALA A 108 19.53 11.39 7.01
N LEU A 109 19.97 10.98 8.21
CA LEU A 109 20.74 11.83 9.11
C LEU A 109 22.08 12.26 8.48
N GLU A 110 22.79 11.35 7.84
CA GLU A 110 24.03 11.64 7.13
C GLU A 110 23.81 12.63 5.97
N ALA A 111 22.76 12.40 5.16
CA ALA A 111 22.37 13.29 4.07
C ALA A 111 21.96 14.69 4.57
N LEU A 112 21.31 14.78 5.74
CA LEU A 112 21.02 16.04 6.42
C LEU A 112 22.30 16.73 6.88
N SER A 113 23.20 15.99 7.54
CA SER A 113 24.45 16.49 8.11
C SER A 113 25.40 17.04 7.05
N LYS A 114 25.32 16.52 5.81
CA LYS A 114 26.06 17.07 4.65
C LYS A 114 25.52 18.43 4.19
N LYS A 115 24.22 18.72 4.42
CA LYS A 115 23.56 19.95 3.97
C LYS A 115 23.52 21.03 5.05
N MET A 116 23.43 20.64 6.31
CA MET A 116 23.30 21.54 7.44
C MET A 116 23.93 20.94 8.71
N PRO A 117 24.42 21.75 9.64
CA PRO A 117 25.10 21.29 10.85
C PRO A 117 24.08 20.81 11.92
N VAL A 118 23.31 19.75 11.59
CA VAL A 118 22.19 19.25 12.44
C VAL A 118 22.67 18.98 13.88
N ARG A 119 23.84 18.35 14.02
CA ARG A 119 24.41 18.03 15.32
C ARG A 119 24.63 19.29 16.17
N LYS A 120 25.16 20.37 15.57
CA LYS A 120 25.36 21.65 16.28
C LYS A 120 24.03 22.27 16.76
N PHE A 121 22.95 22.11 16.01
CA PHE A 121 21.64 22.61 16.41
C PHE A 121 21.19 22.03 17.74
N TYR A 122 21.50 20.75 17.96
CA TYR A 122 21.12 20.03 19.18
C TYR A 122 22.18 20.08 20.31
N GLU A 123 23.45 20.41 19.99
CA GLU A 123 24.51 20.53 20.98
C GLU A 123 24.60 21.93 21.61
N THR A 124 24.35 22.99 20.82
CA THR A 124 24.57 24.37 21.24
C THR A 124 23.37 25.02 21.90
N LYS A 125 22.17 24.55 21.61
CA LYS A 125 20.91 25.09 22.14
C LYS A 125 20.26 24.07 23.07
N GLY A 126 19.42 24.58 23.97
CA GLY A 126 18.75 23.75 24.96
C GLY A 126 19.45 23.75 26.32
N ASP A 127 18.74 23.22 27.32
CA ASP A 127 19.25 23.02 28.66
C ASP A 127 20.17 21.77 28.74
N ILE A 128 20.88 21.64 29.86
CA ILE A 128 21.87 20.57 30.07
C ILE A 128 21.26 19.16 29.95
N PHE A 129 19.97 19.01 30.30
CA PHE A 129 19.29 17.72 30.30
C PHE A 129 18.66 17.39 28.97
N SER A 130 18.15 18.38 28.22
CA SER A 130 17.42 18.18 26.98
C SER A 130 18.29 18.23 25.73
N ARG A 131 19.41 18.96 25.75
CA ARG A 131 20.34 19.05 24.62
C ARG A 131 21.14 17.77 24.43
N PHE A 132 21.56 17.50 23.21
CA PHE A 132 22.48 16.41 22.93
C PHE A 132 23.83 16.66 23.61
N ASN A 133 24.38 15.61 24.24
CA ASN A 133 25.69 15.65 24.90
C ASN A 133 25.84 16.76 25.96
N GLY A 134 24.75 17.11 26.69
CA GLY A 134 24.75 18.18 27.68
C GLY A 134 25.78 18.03 28.80
N PHE A 135 26.08 16.78 29.18
CA PHE A 135 27.08 16.44 30.20
C PHE A 135 28.47 16.09 29.63
N GLY A 136 28.64 16.09 28.30
CA GLY A 136 29.91 15.78 27.64
C GLY A 136 30.30 14.31 27.55
N PHE A 137 29.42 13.37 27.97
CA PHE A 137 29.72 11.92 28.00
C PHE A 137 29.21 11.15 26.79
N GLN A 138 28.35 11.71 25.95
CA GLN A 138 27.64 11.04 24.85
C GLN A 138 27.99 11.66 23.47
N GLY A 139 29.27 11.91 23.23
CA GLY A 139 29.74 12.54 21.98
C GLY A 139 29.82 11.62 20.77
N GLU A 140 29.45 10.33 20.87
CA GLU A 140 29.52 9.35 19.80
C GLU A 140 28.41 9.55 18.77
N ASP A 141 28.69 9.20 17.49
CA ASP A 141 27.73 9.31 16.40
C ASP A 141 26.53 8.41 16.59
N GLU A 142 26.72 7.25 17.26
CA GLU A 142 25.63 6.34 17.60
C GLU A 142 24.66 6.96 18.60
N ALA A 143 25.18 7.61 19.63
CA ALA A 143 24.36 8.32 20.61
C ALA A 143 23.59 9.47 19.96
N PHE A 144 24.23 10.18 19.00
CA PHE A 144 23.55 11.22 18.23
C PHE A 144 22.45 10.66 17.35
N TYR A 145 22.64 9.51 16.73
CA TYR A 145 21.60 8.86 15.94
C TYR A 145 20.39 8.47 16.77
N GLN A 146 20.58 7.91 17.96
CA GLN A 146 19.46 7.59 18.86
C GLN A 146 18.73 8.86 19.29
N TYR A 147 19.47 9.91 19.66
CA TYR A 147 18.89 11.21 20.00
C TYR A 147 18.08 11.79 18.82
N TYR A 148 18.58 11.70 17.59
CA TYR A 148 17.87 12.13 16.38
C TYR A 148 16.54 11.37 16.20
N LYS A 149 16.52 10.07 16.42
CA LYS A 149 15.29 9.28 16.35
C LYS A 149 14.22 9.75 17.33
N ASP A 150 14.60 10.18 18.50
CA ASP A 150 13.67 10.72 19.52
C ASP A 150 13.13 12.11 19.10
N LYS A 151 13.87 12.86 18.30
CA LYS A 151 13.48 14.20 17.83
C LYS A 151 12.73 14.20 16.51
N VAL A 152 12.75 13.12 15.77
CA VAL A 152 12.05 12.94 14.48
C VAL A 152 11.01 11.83 14.62
N ALA A 153 9.77 12.21 14.81
CA ALA A 153 8.65 11.28 14.92
C ALA A 153 7.83 11.30 13.63
N ILE A 154 7.52 10.12 13.11
CA ILE A 154 6.63 9.96 11.96
C ILE A 154 5.45 9.10 12.39
N HIS A 155 4.26 9.59 12.12
CA HIS A 155 3.02 8.90 12.44
C HIS A 155 2.18 8.73 11.18
N PHE A 156 1.86 7.49 10.85
CA PHE A 156 0.99 7.14 9.74
C PHE A 156 -0.42 6.83 10.25
N ASP A 157 -1.40 7.55 9.71
CA ASP A 157 -2.80 7.25 9.94
C ASP A 157 -3.30 6.34 8.81
N SER A 158 -3.55 5.09 9.14
CA SER A 158 -4.01 4.08 8.18
C SER A 158 -5.43 4.33 7.66
N ILE A 159 -6.22 5.15 8.36
CA ILE A 159 -7.61 5.47 7.96
C ILE A 159 -7.59 6.56 6.88
N SER A 160 -6.85 7.64 7.12
CA SER A 160 -6.75 8.75 6.16
C SER A 160 -5.69 8.53 5.08
N GLY A 161 -4.74 7.62 5.31
CA GLY A 161 -3.58 7.41 4.44
C GLY A 161 -2.56 8.54 4.49
N ILE A 162 -2.62 9.40 5.51
CA ILE A 162 -1.75 10.56 5.69
C ILE A 162 -0.63 10.22 6.66
N SER A 163 0.61 10.56 6.29
CA SER A 163 1.77 10.54 7.19
C SER A 163 2.05 11.92 7.73
N ASN A 164 2.25 12.03 9.03
CA ASN A 164 2.62 13.25 9.73
C ASN A 164 4.07 13.14 10.20
N LEU A 165 4.91 14.03 9.70
CA LEU A 165 6.30 14.18 10.12
C LEU A 165 6.39 15.31 11.15
N ASN A 166 6.84 14.98 12.35
CA ASN A 166 7.09 15.91 13.44
C ASN A 166 8.59 15.98 13.72
N VAL A 167 9.15 17.17 13.64
CA VAL A 167 10.56 17.42 13.95
C VAL A 167 10.64 18.42 15.09
N THR A 168 11.26 18.02 16.19
CA THR A 168 11.41 18.84 17.39
C THR A 168 12.85 19.35 17.51
N SER A 169 13.01 20.65 17.71
CA SER A 169 14.30 21.32 17.96
C SER A 169 14.14 22.42 19.00
N PHE A 170 15.25 23.03 19.41
CA PHE A 170 15.26 24.18 20.33
C PHE A 170 15.06 25.52 19.63
N ASP A 171 14.90 25.52 18.32
CA ASP A 171 14.64 26.71 17.51
C ASP A 171 13.62 26.40 16.43
N ALA A 172 12.61 27.27 16.28
CA ALA A 172 11.53 27.08 15.31
C ALA A 172 12.03 27.05 13.86
N GLY A 173 13.03 27.87 13.53
CA GLY A 173 13.62 27.90 12.19
C GLY A 173 14.45 26.66 11.89
N GLU A 174 15.12 26.09 12.89
CA GLU A 174 15.89 24.85 12.72
C GLU A 174 15.00 23.62 12.57
N SER A 175 13.94 23.49 13.40
CA SER A 175 12.97 22.43 13.26
C SER A 175 12.30 22.44 11.90
N GLN A 176 11.93 23.62 11.38
CA GLN A 176 11.36 23.78 10.04
C GLN A 176 12.36 23.40 8.93
N LYS A 177 13.63 23.82 9.04
CA LYS A 177 14.66 23.48 8.05
C LYS A 177 14.89 21.97 7.98
N ILE A 178 15.00 21.31 9.13
CA ILE A 178 15.17 19.84 9.19
C ILE A 178 13.94 19.15 8.60
N ASN A 179 12.74 19.57 8.98
CA ASN A 179 11.49 19.03 8.48
C ASN A 179 11.39 19.12 6.95
N ASN A 180 11.58 20.31 6.39
CA ASN A 180 11.57 20.53 4.93
C ASN A 180 12.66 19.72 4.21
N ALA A 181 13.84 19.58 4.80
CA ALA A 181 14.91 18.80 4.21
C ALA A 181 14.60 17.31 4.21
N LEU A 182 13.98 16.78 5.26
CA LEU A 182 13.50 15.38 5.33
C LEU A 182 12.39 15.11 4.33
N LEU A 183 11.42 16.00 4.20
CA LEU A 183 10.38 15.88 3.17
C LEU A 183 10.98 15.82 1.77
N LYS A 184 11.94 16.70 1.49
CA LYS A 184 12.64 16.70 0.20
C LYS A 184 13.43 15.42 -0.06
N GLN A 185 14.05 14.86 0.96
CA GLN A 185 14.75 13.57 0.86
C GLN A 185 13.76 12.42 0.60
N GLY A 186 12.61 12.40 1.29
CA GLY A 186 11.55 11.43 1.06
C GLY A 186 10.98 11.52 -0.35
N GLU A 187 10.74 12.73 -0.85
CA GLU A 187 10.31 12.96 -2.24
C GLU A 187 11.32 12.39 -3.25
N VAL A 188 12.61 12.66 -3.04
CA VAL A 188 13.67 12.13 -3.91
C VAL A 188 13.70 10.61 -3.87
N LEU A 189 13.60 10.00 -2.69
CA LEU A 189 13.56 8.55 -2.56
C LEU A 189 12.39 7.92 -3.32
N ILE A 190 11.17 8.45 -3.14
CA ILE A 190 9.99 7.96 -3.84
C ILE A 190 10.12 8.09 -5.35
N ASN A 191 10.64 9.22 -5.82
CA ASN A 191 10.86 9.41 -7.26
C ASN A 191 11.87 8.40 -7.82
N GLN A 192 12.94 8.08 -7.07
CA GLN A 192 13.91 7.06 -7.44
C GLN A 192 13.30 5.65 -7.47
N LEU A 193 12.48 5.31 -6.47
CA LEU A 193 11.79 4.01 -6.41
C LEU A 193 10.81 3.85 -7.58
N ASN A 194 10.02 4.89 -7.86
CA ASN A 194 9.08 4.90 -8.97
C ASN A 194 9.79 4.78 -10.33
N GLU A 195 10.89 5.51 -10.52
CA GLU A 195 11.68 5.43 -11.76
C GLU A 195 12.31 4.05 -11.95
N ARG A 196 12.82 3.44 -10.89
CA ARG A 196 13.33 2.07 -10.93
C ARG A 196 12.22 1.07 -11.28
N ALA A 197 11.09 1.15 -10.59
CA ALA A 197 9.94 0.29 -10.85
C ALA A 197 9.44 0.41 -12.29
N ARG A 198 9.40 1.63 -12.84
CA ARG A 198 9.04 1.89 -14.24
C ARG A 198 10.02 1.24 -15.21
N LYS A 199 11.33 1.39 -14.98
CA LYS A 199 12.37 0.78 -15.82
C LYS A 199 12.31 -0.74 -15.78
N ASP A 200 12.11 -1.31 -14.60
CA ASP A 200 12.00 -2.77 -14.45
C ASP A 200 10.76 -3.31 -15.17
N THR A 201 9.64 -2.58 -15.11
CA THR A 201 8.41 -2.94 -15.83
C THR A 201 8.59 -2.90 -17.34
N ILE A 202 9.26 -1.86 -17.87
CA ILE A 202 9.54 -1.75 -19.30
C ILE A 202 10.47 -2.88 -19.75
N ARG A 203 11.56 -3.13 -19.03
CA ARG A 203 12.48 -4.22 -19.34
C ARG A 203 11.76 -5.58 -19.38
N TYR A 204 10.93 -5.86 -18.38
CA TYR A 204 10.15 -7.09 -18.37
C TYR A 204 9.19 -7.19 -19.56
N ALA A 205 8.53 -6.10 -19.93
CA ALA A 205 7.66 -6.09 -21.11
C ALA A 205 8.44 -6.35 -22.40
N GLU A 206 9.63 -5.76 -22.55
CA GLU A 206 10.53 -6.00 -23.70
C GLU A 206 10.98 -7.46 -23.76
N GLU A 207 11.34 -8.06 -22.63
CA GLU A 207 11.71 -9.50 -22.55
C GLU A 207 10.54 -10.41 -22.95
N VAL A 208 9.31 -10.10 -22.51
CA VAL A 208 8.11 -10.86 -22.89
C VAL A 208 7.82 -10.73 -24.38
N VAL A 209 7.95 -9.54 -24.97
CA VAL A 209 7.78 -9.32 -26.42
C VAL A 209 8.84 -10.11 -27.19
N ALA A 210 10.10 -10.03 -26.84
CA ALA A 210 11.19 -10.77 -27.49
C ALA A 210 10.97 -12.29 -27.44
N SER A 211 10.51 -12.80 -26.28
CA SER A 211 10.16 -14.23 -26.15
C SER A 211 8.98 -14.62 -27.04
N ALA A 212 7.95 -13.79 -27.12
CA ALA A 212 6.79 -14.03 -27.96
C ALA A 212 7.18 -14.00 -29.47
N GLU A 213 8.04 -13.08 -29.89
CA GLU A 213 8.56 -12.99 -31.25
C GLU A 213 9.35 -14.25 -31.66
N GLU A 214 10.20 -14.77 -30.77
CA GLU A 214 10.94 -16.01 -31.04
C GLU A 214 9.99 -17.21 -31.14
N GLN A 215 8.96 -17.31 -30.29
CA GLN A 215 7.95 -18.36 -30.39
C GLN A 215 7.17 -18.29 -31.73
N VAL A 216 6.81 -17.09 -32.18
CA VAL A 216 6.17 -16.89 -33.50
C VAL A 216 7.09 -17.32 -34.62
N LYS A 217 8.37 -16.98 -34.57
CA LYS A 217 9.38 -17.36 -35.56
C LYS A 217 9.56 -18.87 -35.60
N GLU A 218 9.68 -19.55 -34.45
CA GLU A 218 9.77 -21.03 -34.39
C GLU A 218 8.52 -21.69 -34.97
N ALA A 219 7.33 -21.28 -34.54
CA ALA A 219 6.07 -21.82 -35.06
C ALA A 219 5.91 -21.59 -36.57
N SER A 220 6.34 -20.41 -37.07
CA SER A 220 6.34 -20.11 -38.52
C SER A 220 7.31 -20.97 -39.30
N ALA A 221 8.49 -21.26 -38.73
CA ALA A 221 9.46 -22.17 -39.34
C ALA A 221 8.94 -23.61 -39.38
N GLU A 222 8.31 -24.09 -38.32
CA GLU A 222 7.67 -25.42 -38.29
C GLU A 222 6.53 -25.53 -39.33
N LEU A 223 5.66 -24.51 -39.37
CA LEU A 223 4.59 -24.45 -40.35
C LEU A 223 5.13 -24.46 -41.79
N THR A 224 6.23 -23.76 -42.05
CA THR A 224 6.89 -23.74 -43.34
C THR A 224 7.45 -25.10 -43.68
N LYS A 225 8.14 -25.78 -42.76
CA LYS A 225 8.62 -27.17 -42.95
C LYS A 225 7.48 -28.14 -43.27
N PHE A 226 6.38 -28.05 -42.52
CA PHE A 226 5.20 -28.86 -42.72
C PHE A 226 4.59 -28.65 -44.10
N ARG A 227 4.47 -27.40 -44.57
CA ARG A 227 3.98 -27.07 -45.92
C ARG A 227 4.88 -27.65 -47.02
N ILE A 228 6.20 -27.49 -46.89
CA ILE A 228 7.15 -28.01 -47.86
C ILE A 228 7.10 -29.53 -47.90
N SER A 229 7.11 -30.21 -46.72
CA SER A 229 7.11 -31.68 -46.66
C SER A 229 5.85 -32.32 -47.24
N ASN A 230 4.71 -31.61 -47.18
CA ASN A 230 3.42 -32.10 -47.70
C ASN A 230 3.08 -31.53 -49.10
N GLY A 231 4.00 -30.80 -49.74
CA GLY A 231 3.79 -30.22 -51.08
C GLY A 231 2.71 -29.13 -51.11
N ILE A 232 2.39 -28.51 -49.97
CA ILE A 232 1.33 -27.50 -49.84
C ILE A 232 1.96 -26.12 -50.00
N PHE A 233 2.10 -25.68 -51.27
CA PHE A 233 2.67 -24.36 -51.57
C PHE A 233 1.66 -23.22 -51.36
N ASP A 234 0.40 -23.47 -51.68
CA ASP A 234 -0.71 -22.53 -51.44
C ASP A 234 -1.97 -23.30 -51.04
N LEU A 235 -2.28 -23.26 -49.76
CA LEU A 235 -3.41 -23.96 -49.18
C LEU A 235 -4.73 -23.51 -49.80
N LYS A 236 -4.87 -22.23 -50.12
CA LYS A 236 -6.11 -21.65 -50.67
C LYS A 236 -6.28 -22.09 -52.13
N ALA A 237 -5.23 -21.92 -52.94
CA ALA A 237 -5.26 -22.35 -54.34
C ALA A 237 -5.49 -23.86 -54.44
N GLN A 238 -4.85 -24.69 -53.61
CA GLN A 238 -5.04 -26.14 -53.61
C GLN A 238 -6.46 -26.52 -53.15
N SER A 239 -7.01 -25.86 -52.16
CA SER A 239 -8.41 -26.06 -51.70
C SER A 239 -9.41 -25.69 -52.78
N ASP A 240 -9.20 -24.55 -53.46
CA ASP A 240 -10.07 -24.10 -54.58
C ASP A 240 -10.02 -25.10 -55.77
N VAL A 241 -8.85 -25.62 -56.09
CA VAL A 241 -8.71 -26.68 -57.13
C VAL A 241 -9.43 -27.96 -56.72
N GLN A 242 -9.28 -28.41 -55.47
CA GLN A 242 -9.97 -29.61 -54.99
C GLN A 242 -11.49 -29.42 -54.96
N MET A 243 -11.98 -28.29 -54.51
CA MET A 243 -13.42 -27.96 -54.51
C MET A 243 -13.99 -27.96 -55.94
N ASN A 244 -13.27 -27.33 -56.88
CA ASN A 244 -13.68 -27.37 -58.28
C ASN A 244 -13.69 -28.76 -58.87
N LEU A 245 -12.73 -29.61 -58.49
CA LEU A 245 -12.69 -31.01 -58.98
C LEU A 245 -13.88 -31.79 -58.40
N VAL A 246 -14.14 -31.69 -57.10
CA VAL A 246 -15.30 -32.32 -56.42
C VAL A 246 -16.60 -31.86 -57.09
N SER A 247 -16.78 -30.56 -57.30
CA SER A 247 -17.96 -30.02 -57.97
C SER A 247 -18.16 -30.60 -59.39
N LYS A 248 -17.10 -30.69 -60.20
CA LYS A 248 -17.14 -31.27 -61.53
C LYS A 248 -17.52 -32.77 -61.51
N LEU A 249 -16.94 -33.53 -60.57
CA LEU A 249 -17.27 -34.95 -60.43
C LEU A 249 -18.74 -35.13 -59.97
N GLN A 250 -19.25 -34.29 -59.08
CA GLN A 250 -20.64 -34.30 -58.69
C GLN A 250 -21.59 -33.96 -59.85
N ASP A 251 -21.25 -32.95 -60.66
CA ASP A 251 -22.06 -32.59 -61.85
C ASP A 251 -22.08 -33.76 -62.87
N GLU A 252 -20.91 -34.39 -63.12
CA GLU A 252 -20.83 -35.56 -64.02
C GLU A 252 -21.59 -36.74 -63.49
N LEU A 253 -21.55 -37.02 -62.17
CA LEU A 253 -22.31 -38.06 -61.53
C LEU A 253 -23.84 -37.83 -61.72
N ILE A 254 -24.32 -36.59 -61.50
CA ILE A 254 -25.74 -36.25 -61.67
C ILE A 254 -26.17 -36.43 -63.12
N VAL A 255 -25.34 -36.06 -64.09
CA VAL A 255 -25.60 -36.23 -65.50
C VAL A 255 -25.74 -37.74 -65.85
N ILE A 256 -24.77 -38.57 -65.40
CA ILE A 256 -24.81 -40.02 -65.62
C ILE A 256 -26.00 -40.65 -64.96
N GLN A 257 -26.33 -40.33 -63.72
CA GLN A 257 -27.51 -40.81 -63.03
C GLN A 257 -28.82 -40.45 -63.76
N THR A 258 -28.92 -39.18 -64.21
CA THR A 258 -30.06 -38.73 -65.01
C THR A 258 -30.20 -39.50 -66.32
N GLN A 259 -29.07 -39.70 -67.07
CA GLN A 259 -29.08 -40.52 -68.29
C GLN A 259 -29.48 -41.95 -67.99
N LEU A 260 -28.95 -42.57 -66.95
CA LEU A 260 -29.28 -43.90 -66.52
C LEU A 260 -30.75 -44.09 -66.23
N ASP A 261 -31.34 -43.13 -65.47
CA ASP A 261 -32.78 -43.16 -65.13
C ASP A 261 -33.68 -42.96 -66.37
N GLN A 262 -33.27 -42.06 -67.27
CA GLN A 262 -34.01 -41.89 -68.54
C GLN A 262 -34.00 -43.13 -69.39
N VAL A 263 -32.78 -43.74 -69.62
CA VAL A 263 -32.66 -44.94 -70.42
C VAL A 263 -33.38 -46.12 -69.79
N LYS A 264 -33.32 -46.28 -68.47
CA LYS A 264 -34.10 -47.34 -67.78
C LYS A 264 -35.60 -47.15 -67.89
N ALA A 265 -36.10 -45.89 -67.81
CA ALA A 265 -37.52 -45.61 -67.94
C ALA A 265 -38.11 -45.82 -69.30
N VAL A 266 -37.31 -45.64 -70.40
CA VAL A 266 -37.78 -45.77 -71.78
C VAL A 266 -37.53 -47.18 -72.36
N THR A 267 -36.33 -47.73 -72.05
CA THR A 267 -35.93 -49.04 -72.63
C THR A 267 -35.12 -49.83 -71.57
N PRO A 268 -35.80 -50.63 -70.71
CA PRO A 268 -35.14 -51.34 -69.61
C PRO A 268 -34.05 -52.34 -70.02
N GLU A 269 -34.06 -52.83 -71.25
CA GLU A 269 -33.08 -53.80 -71.81
C GLU A 269 -32.00 -53.16 -72.71
N ASN A 270 -31.85 -51.86 -72.60
CA ASN A 270 -30.89 -51.16 -73.43
C ASN A 270 -29.45 -51.58 -73.11
N PRO A 271 -28.62 -52.00 -74.15
CA PRO A 271 -27.27 -52.44 -73.94
C PRO A 271 -26.28 -51.36 -73.45
N GLN A 272 -26.70 -50.10 -73.41
CA GLN A 272 -25.92 -48.97 -72.82
C GLN A 272 -25.96 -48.92 -71.29
N ILE A 273 -26.96 -49.52 -70.64
CA ILE A 273 -27.16 -49.48 -69.18
C ILE A 273 -25.96 -50.00 -68.39
N PRO A 274 -25.32 -51.21 -68.78
CA PRO A 274 -24.15 -51.67 -68.05
C PRO A 274 -22.93 -50.73 -68.19
N GLY A 275 -22.76 -50.02 -69.31
CA GLY A 275 -21.69 -49.06 -69.53
C GLY A 275 -21.90 -47.79 -68.66
N LEU A 276 -23.13 -47.28 -68.52
CA LEU A 276 -23.47 -46.15 -67.69
C LEU A 276 -23.29 -46.49 -66.20
N ILE A 277 -23.69 -47.68 -65.73
CA ILE A 277 -23.48 -48.15 -64.36
C ILE A 277 -21.94 -48.27 -64.05
N ALA A 278 -21.18 -48.80 -64.97
CA ALA A 278 -19.73 -48.89 -64.81
C ALA A 278 -19.10 -47.47 -64.65
N ARG A 279 -19.55 -46.50 -65.42
CA ARG A 279 -19.08 -45.14 -65.39
C ARG A 279 -19.53 -44.40 -64.08
N GLU A 280 -20.78 -44.56 -63.62
CA GLU A 280 -21.23 -44.10 -62.35
C GLU A 280 -20.38 -44.59 -61.15
N LYS A 281 -19.99 -45.86 -61.19
CA LYS A 281 -19.20 -46.50 -60.16
C LYS A 281 -17.72 -46.07 -60.21
N SER A 282 -17.23 -45.52 -61.31
CA SER A 282 -15.85 -45.08 -61.50
C SER A 282 -15.64 -43.59 -61.09
N LEU A 283 -16.66 -42.82 -60.91
CA LEU A 283 -16.68 -41.45 -60.40
C LEU A 283 -16.77 -41.41 -58.88
#